data_e3cb31c67ddfd3f8061c428c5dc117ca
#
_entry.id   e3cb31c67ddfd3f8061c428c5dc117ca
#
_cell.length_a   1.000
_cell.length_b   1.000
_cell.length_c   1.000
_cell.angle_alpha   90.00
_cell.angle_beta   90.00
_cell.angle_gamma   90.00
#
_symmetry.space_group_name_H-M   'P 1'
#
loop_
_entity.id
_entity.type
_entity.pdbx_description
1 polymer ?
#
loop_
_entity_poly.entity_id
_entity_poly.type
_entity_poly.pdbx_seq_one_letter_code
_entity_poly.pdbx_strand_id
1 'polypeptide(L)'
;MAQKKGEIKIRKMVEADLETAAHIDKLTRGDDRFTTWPFSFESYWGIYHPSITFVAEADGNVVGFVVGGIIKRKESQSIFNLLHTEEPSSLHQLVGWMDMIGIDPEHRNIGIGRSLTESFYRECKRRNAVMRIIAYNNDEKLAGFLESMGFTNSGVVIYKKD
;
A
#
# COMPACT_ATOMS: atom_id res chain seq x y z
N MET A 1 14.57 -0.25 -31.50
CA MET A 1 15.56 0.18 -30.49
C MET A 1 14.96 -0.09 -29.13
N ALA A 2 15.53 -1.02 -28.35
CA ALA A 2 15.07 -1.26 -26.99
C ALA A 2 15.39 -0.02 -26.14
N GLN A 3 14.40 0.66 -25.62
CA GLN A 3 14.60 1.69 -24.60
C GLN A 3 15.37 1.08 -23.44
N LYS A 4 16.52 1.66 -23.12
CA LYS A 4 17.32 1.32 -21.94
C LYS A 4 16.36 1.53 -20.73
N LYS A 5 15.94 0.45 -20.10
CA LYS A 5 15.12 0.51 -18.88
C LYS A 5 15.89 1.36 -17.87
N GLY A 6 15.37 2.54 -17.55
CA GLY A 6 15.95 3.40 -16.53
C GLY A 6 16.02 2.65 -15.20
N GLU A 7 17.05 2.91 -14.42
CA GLU A 7 17.23 2.32 -13.10
C GLU A 7 16.08 2.77 -12.17
N ILE A 8 15.27 1.82 -11.68
CA ILE A 8 14.21 2.11 -10.73
C ILE A 8 14.81 2.17 -9.33
N LYS A 9 14.69 3.32 -8.70
CA LYS A 9 15.13 3.57 -7.33
C LYS A 9 13.95 3.74 -6.39
N ILE A 10 13.94 2.99 -5.29
CA ILE A 10 12.95 3.17 -4.22
C ILE A 10 13.58 3.99 -3.10
N ARG A 11 12.93 5.07 -2.72
CA ARG A 11 13.35 5.94 -1.60
C ARG A 11 12.17 6.39 -0.76
N LYS A 12 12.45 6.92 0.42
CA LYS A 12 11.41 7.57 1.23
C LYS A 12 10.83 8.76 0.48
N MET A 13 9.54 8.95 0.64
CA MET A 13 8.83 10.13 0.13
C MET A 13 9.26 11.37 0.91
N VAL A 14 9.40 12.47 0.22
CA VAL A 14 9.62 13.81 0.79
C VAL A 14 8.47 14.74 0.39
N GLU A 15 8.37 15.90 1.02
CA GLU A 15 7.26 16.84 0.78
C GLU A 15 7.12 17.24 -0.71
N ALA A 16 8.24 17.42 -1.40
CA ALA A 16 8.26 17.73 -2.83
C ALA A 16 7.63 16.65 -3.73
N ASP A 17 7.48 15.42 -3.24
CA ASP A 17 6.87 14.32 -4.01
C ASP A 17 5.33 14.32 -3.94
N LEU A 18 4.73 15.06 -3.01
CA LEU A 18 3.30 14.97 -2.70
C LEU A 18 2.42 15.33 -3.88
N GLU A 19 2.77 16.38 -4.62
CA GLU A 19 2.03 16.79 -5.81
C GLU A 19 2.04 15.70 -6.89
N THR A 20 3.20 15.10 -7.14
CA THR A 20 3.34 14.00 -8.10
C THR A 20 2.60 12.75 -7.64
N ALA A 21 2.67 12.39 -6.37
CA ALA A 21 1.91 11.27 -5.82
C ALA A 21 0.41 11.48 -5.94
N ALA A 22 -0.09 12.69 -5.65
CA ALA A 22 -1.48 13.06 -5.84
C ALA A 22 -1.91 13.00 -7.32
N HIS A 23 -1.03 13.40 -8.24
CA HIS A 23 -1.29 13.29 -9.67
C HIS A 23 -1.37 11.82 -10.12
N ILE A 24 -0.44 10.97 -9.68
CA ILE A 24 -0.47 9.53 -9.96
C ILE A 24 -1.75 8.90 -9.38
N ASP A 25 -2.16 9.26 -8.17
CA ASP A 25 -3.42 8.80 -7.59
C ASP A 25 -4.62 9.17 -8.50
N LYS A 26 -4.67 10.39 -9.02
CA LYS A 26 -5.73 10.83 -9.94
C LYS A 26 -5.74 10.03 -11.24
N LEU A 27 -4.58 9.73 -11.81
CA LEU A 27 -4.45 8.90 -13.02
C LEU A 27 -4.89 7.44 -12.79
N THR A 28 -4.79 6.96 -11.55
CA THR A 28 -5.09 5.57 -11.20
C THR A 28 -6.49 5.39 -10.61
N ARG A 29 -7.26 6.47 -10.41
CA ARG A 29 -8.65 6.39 -9.95
C ARG A 29 -9.53 5.70 -10.97
N GLY A 30 -10.37 4.78 -10.52
CA GLY A 30 -11.25 3.98 -11.36
C GLY A 30 -10.98 2.49 -11.14
N ASP A 31 -11.24 1.67 -12.15
CA ASP A 31 -11.15 0.21 -12.08
C ASP A 31 -9.74 -0.33 -11.79
N ASP A 32 -8.72 0.52 -11.95
CA ASP A 32 -7.31 0.15 -11.74
C ASP A 32 -6.75 0.62 -10.39
N ARG A 33 -7.57 1.14 -9.50
CA ARG A 33 -7.10 1.66 -8.22
C ARG A 33 -6.90 0.54 -7.20
N PHE A 34 -5.66 0.22 -6.95
CA PHE A 34 -5.28 -0.66 -5.83
C PHE A 34 -5.24 0.13 -4.52
N THR A 35 -6.38 0.38 -3.94
CA THR A 35 -6.46 1.04 -2.64
C THR A 35 -7.76 0.67 -1.95
N THR A 36 -7.65 0.45 -0.66
CA THR A 36 -8.81 0.31 0.23
C THR A 36 -9.30 1.66 0.72
N TRP A 37 -8.57 2.72 0.41
CA TRP A 37 -8.90 4.06 0.83
C TRP A 37 -9.84 4.73 -0.18
N PRO A 38 -11.07 5.11 0.21
CA PRO A 38 -12.08 5.61 -0.73
C PRO A 38 -11.86 7.08 -1.13
N PHE A 39 -10.93 7.77 -0.48
CA PHE A 39 -10.69 9.19 -0.69
C PHE A 39 -9.46 9.45 -1.57
N SER A 40 -9.23 10.72 -1.92
CA SER A 40 -8.04 11.12 -2.66
C SER A 40 -6.77 11.02 -1.81
N PHE A 41 -5.62 10.98 -2.48
CA PHE A 41 -4.32 11.00 -1.82
C PHE A 41 -4.16 12.24 -0.92
N GLU A 42 -4.58 13.42 -1.39
CA GLU A 42 -4.49 14.66 -0.61
C GLU A 42 -5.34 14.59 0.67
N SER A 43 -6.56 14.04 0.56
CA SER A 43 -7.44 13.85 1.72
C SER A 43 -6.86 12.85 2.71
N TYR A 44 -6.31 11.75 2.21
CA TYR A 44 -5.64 10.76 3.03
C TYR A 44 -4.45 11.38 3.78
N TRP A 45 -3.57 12.08 3.07
CA TRP A 45 -2.39 12.69 3.65
C TRP A 45 -2.73 13.70 4.75
N GLY A 46 -3.73 14.55 4.50
CA GLY A 46 -4.17 15.57 5.45
C GLY A 46 -4.78 15.01 6.74
N ILE A 47 -5.37 13.80 6.68
CA ILE A 47 -6.04 13.18 7.84
C ILE A 47 -5.12 12.23 8.61
N TYR A 48 -4.34 11.41 7.91
CA TYR A 48 -3.67 10.25 8.52
C TYR A 48 -2.19 10.44 8.80
N HIS A 49 -1.52 11.37 8.14
CA HIS A 49 -0.06 11.57 8.28
C HIS A 49 0.70 10.23 8.29
N PRO A 50 0.75 9.52 7.17
CA PRO A 50 1.26 8.14 7.13
C PRO A 50 2.70 8.05 7.64
N SER A 51 3.01 7.00 8.41
CA SER A 51 4.34 6.81 9.02
C SER A 51 5.28 5.96 8.18
N ILE A 52 4.77 5.32 7.14
CA ILE A 52 5.54 4.55 6.14
C ILE A 52 5.19 5.09 4.77
N THR A 53 6.18 5.68 4.10
CA THR A 53 5.99 6.31 2.80
C THR A 53 7.21 6.06 1.92
N PHE A 54 6.99 5.55 0.70
CA PHE A 54 8.04 5.38 -0.30
C PHE A 54 7.55 5.83 -1.67
N VAL A 55 8.49 6.27 -2.50
CA VAL A 55 8.30 6.53 -3.93
C VAL A 55 9.23 5.66 -4.76
N ALA A 56 8.78 5.34 -5.95
CA ALA A 56 9.60 4.79 -7.03
C ALA A 56 9.99 5.93 -7.95
N GLU A 57 11.28 6.06 -8.22
CA GLU A 57 11.86 7.06 -9.11
C GLU A 57 12.47 6.35 -10.32
N ALA A 58 12.15 6.84 -11.52
CA ALA A 58 12.74 6.42 -12.78
C ALA A 58 13.29 7.66 -13.49
N ASP A 59 14.57 7.65 -13.86
CA ASP A 59 15.23 8.76 -14.56
C ASP A 59 15.03 10.13 -13.88
N GLY A 60 15.04 10.14 -12.52
CA GLY A 60 14.84 11.34 -11.71
C GLY A 60 13.39 11.78 -11.51
N ASN A 61 12.41 11.07 -12.07
CA ASN A 61 10.98 11.37 -11.91
C ASN A 61 10.29 10.35 -11.02
N VAL A 62 9.39 10.81 -10.16
CA VAL A 62 8.53 9.92 -9.37
C VAL A 62 7.48 9.29 -10.29
N VAL A 63 7.46 7.95 -10.33
CA VAL A 63 6.59 7.15 -11.19
C VAL A 63 5.70 6.18 -10.40
N GLY A 64 5.76 6.23 -9.09
CA GLY A 64 4.90 5.43 -8.21
C GLY A 64 5.12 5.75 -6.75
N PHE A 65 4.16 5.37 -5.91
CA PHE A 65 4.22 5.58 -4.47
C PHE A 65 3.53 4.46 -3.71
N VAL A 66 3.89 4.31 -2.43
CA VAL A 66 3.18 3.50 -1.44
C VAL A 66 3.15 4.24 -0.12
N VAL A 67 1.99 4.25 0.54
CA VAL A 67 1.80 4.90 1.84
C VAL A 67 0.98 4.03 2.77
N GLY A 68 1.22 4.23 4.07
CA GLY A 68 0.51 3.55 5.13
C GLY A 68 1.08 3.85 6.51
N GLY A 69 0.68 3.08 7.51
CA GLY A 69 1.08 3.35 8.88
C GLY A 69 1.25 2.11 9.74
N ILE A 70 1.93 2.30 10.86
CA ILE A 70 2.03 1.30 11.92
C ILE A 70 1.04 1.68 13.03
N ILE A 71 0.19 0.73 13.40
CA ILE A 71 -0.80 0.88 14.47
C ILE A 71 -0.51 -0.13 15.56
N LYS A 72 -0.59 0.32 16.82
CA LYS A 72 -0.54 -0.59 17.96
C LYS A 72 -1.86 -1.32 18.11
N ARG A 73 -1.81 -2.63 18.28
CA ARG A 73 -3.00 -3.49 18.40
C ARG A 73 -3.94 -3.07 19.54
N LYS A 74 -3.42 -2.51 20.64
CA LYS A 74 -4.23 -2.03 21.76
C LYS A 74 -4.92 -0.68 21.52
N GLU A 75 -4.42 0.11 20.59
CA GLU A 75 -4.98 1.44 20.30
C GLU A 75 -6.09 1.37 19.26
N SER A 76 -6.16 0.29 18.49
CA SER A 76 -7.19 0.06 17.49
C SER A 76 -8.42 -0.62 18.11
N GLN A 77 -9.13 0.03 19.05
CA GLN A 77 -10.47 -0.43 19.47
C GLN A 77 -11.54 -0.17 18.40
N SER A 78 -11.11 0.04 17.16
CA SER A 78 -11.99 0.22 16.01
C SER A 78 -12.41 -1.11 15.40
N ILE A 79 -13.32 -1.06 14.46
CA ILE A 79 -13.79 -2.18 13.64
C ILE A 79 -12.65 -3.06 13.07
N PHE A 80 -11.46 -2.50 12.89
CA PHE A 80 -10.26 -3.24 12.48
C PHE A 80 -9.77 -4.27 13.50
N ASN A 81 -10.12 -4.15 14.80
CA ASN A 81 -9.84 -5.19 15.79
C ASN A 81 -10.67 -6.45 15.57
N LEU A 82 -11.89 -6.29 15.05
CA LEU A 82 -12.76 -7.43 14.72
C LEU A 82 -12.23 -8.22 13.50
N LEU A 83 -11.40 -7.60 12.68
CA LEU A 83 -10.75 -8.25 11.54
C LEU A 83 -9.52 -9.06 11.96
N HIS A 84 -9.17 -9.07 13.24
CA HIS A 84 -8.06 -9.84 13.79
C HIS A 84 -8.58 -11.15 14.38
N THR A 85 -8.92 -12.08 13.50
CA THR A 85 -9.33 -13.45 13.89
C THR A 85 -8.14 -14.36 14.22
N GLU A 86 -6.93 -13.82 14.16
CA GLU A 86 -5.75 -14.61 14.50
C GLU A 86 -5.60 -14.75 16.02
N GLU A 87 -5.14 -15.94 16.40
CA GLU A 87 -4.87 -16.37 17.76
C GLU A 87 -4.29 -15.28 18.66
N PRO A 88 -4.69 -15.21 19.94
CA PRO A 88 -4.14 -14.26 20.92
C PRO A 88 -2.62 -14.39 21.12
N SER A 89 -2.05 -15.49 20.65
CA SER A 89 -0.63 -15.85 20.73
C SER A 89 0.25 -15.17 19.67
N SER A 90 -0.31 -14.43 18.70
CA SER A 90 0.56 -13.72 17.77
C SER A 90 1.35 -12.65 18.51
N LEU A 91 2.66 -12.87 18.61
CA LEU A 91 3.64 -12.02 19.30
C LEU A 91 3.73 -10.58 18.77
N HIS A 92 3.09 -10.31 17.64
CA HIS A 92 3.13 -9.00 16.99
C HIS A 92 2.09 -8.07 17.60
N GLN A 93 2.54 -7.13 18.43
CA GLN A 93 1.70 -6.06 18.97
C GLN A 93 1.44 -4.92 17.97
N LEU A 94 2.18 -4.90 16.86
CA LEU A 94 2.13 -3.87 15.84
C LEU A 94 1.62 -4.44 14.53
N VAL A 95 0.77 -3.65 13.86
CA VAL A 95 0.26 -3.95 12.53
C VAL A 95 0.63 -2.82 11.59
N GLY A 96 1.29 -3.16 10.48
CA GLY A 96 1.57 -2.24 9.39
C GLY A 96 0.46 -2.34 8.34
N TRP A 97 -0.32 -1.30 8.20
CA TRP A 97 -1.34 -1.18 7.17
C TRP A 97 -0.79 -0.48 5.95
N MET A 98 -0.80 -1.18 4.81
CA MET A 98 -0.56 -0.56 3.52
C MET A 98 -1.89 -0.04 2.98
N ASP A 99 -2.03 1.29 2.99
CA ASP A 99 -3.31 1.94 2.72
C ASP A 99 -3.50 2.28 1.25
N MET A 100 -2.43 2.75 0.59
CA MET A 100 -2.48 3.11 -0.83
C MET A 100 -1.18 2.74 -1.53
N ILE A 101 -1.31 2.30 -2.78
CA ILE A 101 -0.21 2.15 -3.73
C ILE A 101 -0.68 2.65 -5.10
N GLY A 102 0.11 3.51 -5.73
CA GLY A 102 -0.15 4.03 -7.06
C GLY A 102 1.07 3.91 -7.95
N ILE A 103 0.86 3.56 -9.22
CA ILE A 103 1.91 3.47 -10.23
C ILE A 103 1.40 4.15 -11.48
N ASP A 104 2.20 5.08 -11.99
CA ASP A 104 1.94 5.72 -13.28
C ASP A 104 1.61 4.66 -14.34
N PRO A 105 0.48 4.80 -15.06
CA PRO A 105 0.07 3.83 -16.07
C PRO A 105 1.14 3.50 -17.11
N GLU A 106 1.97 4.47 -17.48
CA GLU A 106 3.05 4.28 -18.46
C GLU A 106 4.24 3.44 -17.90
N HIS A 107 4.32 3.30 -16.58
CA HIS A 107 5.40 2.59 -15.87
C HIS A 107 4.95 1.28 -15.22
N ARG A 108 3.77 0.76 -15.60
CA ARG A 108 3.25 -0.52 -15.07
C ARG A 108 3.94 -1.74 -15.68
N ASN A 109 3.76 -2.88 -15.02
CA ASN A 109 4.24 -4.21 -15.45
C ASN A 109 5.78 -4.35 -15.57
N ILE A 110 6.55 -3.46 -14.94
CA ILE A 110 8.02 -3.51 -14.90
C ILE A 110 8.58 -3.78 -13.49
N GLY A 111 7.71 -4.20 -12.54
CA GLY A 111 8.12 -4.61 -11.19
C GLY A 111 8.06 -3.51 -10.12
N ILE A 112 7.64 -2.28 -10.46
CA ILE A 112 7.59 -1.15 -9.51
C ILE A 112 6.69 -1.47 -8.31
N GLY A 113 5.48 -2.00 -8.55
CA GLY A 113 4.55 -2.37 -7.48
C GLY A 113 5.13 -3.37 -6.50
N ARG A 114 5.84 -4.38 -7.01
CA ARG A 114 6.57 -5.35 -6.19
C ARG A 114 7.62 -4.66 -5.33
N SER A 115 8.47 -3.84 -5.92
CA SER A 115 9.56 -3.15 -5.22
C SER A 115 9.06 -2.19 -4.13
N LEU A 116 7.96 -1.47 -4.39
CA LEU A 116 7.30 -0.61 -3.41
C LEU A 116 6.72 -1.42 -2.24
N THR A 117 5.98 -2.50 -2.55
CA THR A 117 5.39 -3.38 -1.53
C THR A 117 6.46 -4.06 -0.67
N GLU A 118 7.54 -4.53 -1.28
CA GLU A 118 8.69 -5.11 -0.56
C GLU A 118 9.38 -4.09 0.34
N SER A 119 9.46 -2.82 -0.08
CA SER A 119 10.05 -1.76 0.74
C SER A 119 9.16 -1.44 1.95
N PHE A 120 7.86 -1.43 1.75
CA PHE A 120 6.89 -1.30 2.85
C PHE A 120 7.00 -2.50 3.82
N TYR A 121 7.07 -3.72 3.31
CA TYR A 121 7.22 -4.94 4.11
C TYR A 121 8.51 -4.93 4.93
N ARG A 122 9.64 -4.55 4.33
CA ARG A 122 10.92 -4.42 5.06
C ARG A 122 10.82 -3.45 6.23
N GLU A 123 10.12 -2.33 6.05
CA GLU A 123 9.90 -1.36 7.12
C GLU A 123 9.00 -1.92 8.23
N CYS A 124 7.95 -2.67 7.88
CA CYS A 124 7.14 -3.42 8.85
C CYS A 124 8.00 -4.39 9.65
N LYS A 125 8.81 -5.21 8.97
CA LYS A 125 9.71 -6.17 9.63
C LYS A 125 10.69 -5.48 10.57
N ARG A 126 11.28 -4.36 10.15
CA ARG A 126 12.22 -3.59 10.99
C ARG A 126 11.56 -3.11 12.28
N ARG A 127 10.27 -2.86 12.27
CA ARG A 127 9.48 -2.43 13.44
C ARG A 127 8.77 -3.58 14.15
N ASN A 128 9.06 -4.83 13.81
CA ASN A 128 8.38 -6.02 14.33
C ASN A 128 6.84 -5.96 14.18
N ALA A 129 6.37 -5.46 13.04
CA ALA A 129 4.97 -5.36 12.69
C ALA A 129 4.58 -6.41 11.64
N VAL A 130 3.40 -6.98 11.79
CA VAL A 130 2.76 -7.77 10.73
C VAL A 130 2.23 -6.82 9.66
N MET A 131 2.54 -7.09 8.38
CA MET A 131 1.99 -6.30 7.27
C MET A 131 0.60 -6.80 6.89
N ARG A 132 -0.32 -5.87 6.70
CA ARG A 132 -1.68 -6.13 6.25
C ARG A 132 -2.08 -5.15 5.16
N ILE A 133 -2.98 -5.63 4.31
CA ILE A 133 -3.67 -4.84 3.30
C ILE A 133 -5.12 -5.30 3.23
N ILE A 134 -6.05 -4.38 3.03
CA ILE A 134 -7.44 -4.69 2.72
C ILE A 134 -7.58 -4.67 1.19
N ALA A 135 -8.20 -5.68 0.62
CA ALA A 135 -8.55 -5.75 -0.79
C ALA A 135 -10.04 -6.05 -0.93
N TYR A 136 -10.66 -5.51 -1.97
CA TYR A 136 -12.03 -5.91 -2.30
C TYR A 136 -12.02 -7.36 -2.81
N ASN A 137 -13.01 -8.15 -2.40
CA ASN A 137 -13.07 -9.58 -2.73
C ASN A 137 -13.29 -9.86 -4.23
N ASN A 138 -13.70 -8.88 -5.01
CA ASN A 138 -13.88 -8.96 -6.46
C ASN A 138 -12.68 -8.40 -7.25
N ASP A 139 -11.63 -7.96 -6.57
CA ASP A 139 -10.39 -7.51 -7.23
C ASP A 139 -9.41 -8.67 -7.41
N GLU A 140 -9.68 -9.48 -8.43
CA GLU A 140 -8.85 -10.66 -8.75
C GLU A 140 -7.41 -10.27 -9.13
N LYS A 141 -7.20 -9.10 -9.74
CA LYS A 141 -5.86 -8.64 -10.12
C LYS A 141 -5.02 -8.34 -8.88
N LEU A 142 -5.61 -7.62 -7.91
CA LEU A 142 -4.93 -7.33 -6.65
C LEU A 142 -4.71 -8.61 -5.85
N ALA A 143 -5.70 -9.48 -5.75
CA ALA A 143 -5.58 -10.76 -5.05
C ALA A 143 -4.43 -11.59 -5.63
N GLY A 144 -4.38 -11.81 -6.95
CA GLY A 144 -3.31 -12.53 -7.61
C GLY A 144 -1.92 -11.88 -7.43
N PHE A 145 -1.85 -10.55 -7.45
CA PHE A 145 -0.60 -9.84 -7.16
C PHE A 145 -0.14 -10.08 -5.73
N LEU A 146 -1.02 -9.95 -4.74
CA LEU A 146 -0.70 -10.18 -3.33
C LEU A 146 -0.28 -11.63 -3.06
N GLU A 147 -1.00 -12.60 -3.60
CA GLU A 147 -0.65 -14.03 -3.51
C GLU A 147 0.74 -14.31 -4.11
N SER A 148 1.05 -13.70 -5.26
CA SER A 148 2.38 -13.80 -5.88
C SER A 148 3.52 -13.24 -5.03
N MET A 149 3.18 -12.41 -4.04
CA MET A 149 4.11 -11.84 -3.06
C MET A 149 4.11 -12.57 -1.72
N GLY A 150 3.36 -13.68 -1.59
CA GLY A 150 3.29 -14.49 -0.38
C GLY A 150 2.28 -14.00 0.67
N PHE A 151 1.38 -13.09 0.30
CA PHE A 151 0.24 -12.77 1.17
C PHE A 151 -0.76 -13.92 1.19
N THR A 152 -1.37 -14.13 2.33
CA THR A 152 -2.47 -15.09 2.50
C THR A 152 -3.77 -14.37 2.79
N ASN A 153 -4.87 -14.85 2.22
CA ASN A 153 -6.20 -14.35 2.52
C ASN A 153 -6.58 -14.74 3.96
N SER A 154 -6.96 -13.75 4.78
CA SER A 154 -7.40 -13.97 6.16
C SER A 154 -8.84 -14.50 6.28
N GLY A 155 -9.57 -14.62 5.19
CA GLY A 155 -10.94 -15.13 5.16
C GLY A 155 -11.99 -14.14 5.69
N VAL A 156 -11.62 -12.87 5.95
CA VAL A 156 -12.58 -11.87 6.44
C VAL A 156 -13.35 -11.27 5.27
N VAL A 157 -14.67 -11.26 5.39
CA VAL A 157 -15.60 -10.66 4.42
C VAL A 157 -16.48 -9.65 5.13
N ILE A 158 -16.65 -8.48 4.56
CA ILE A 158 -17.52 -7.43 5.09
C ILE A 158 -18.84 -7.46 4.34
N TYR A 159 -19.94 -7.63 5.08
CA TYR A 159 -21.31 -7.51 4.54
C TYR A 159 -21.86 -6.12 4.86
N LYS A 160 -22.55 -5.53 3.90
CA LYS A 160 -23.24 -4.24 4.03
C LYS A 160 -24.71 -4.44 3.70
N LYS A 161 -25.60 -3.74 4.45
CA LYS A 161 -27.02 -3.57 4.13
C LYS A 161 -27.31 -2.08 4.11
N ASP A 162 -27.87 -1.58 3.01
CA ASP A 162 -28.37 -0.21 2.85
C ASP A 162 -29.76 -0.04 3.44
#